data_364f727c79355dea8176a68be0bfaecd
#
_entry.id   364f727c79355dea8176a68be0bfaecd
#
_cell.length_a   1.000
_cell.length_b   1.000
_cell.length_c   1.000
_cell.angle_alpha   90.00
_cell.angle_beta   90.00
_cell.angle_gamma   90.00
#
_symmetry.space_group_name_H-M   'P 1'
#
loop_
_entity.id
_entity.type
_entity.pdbx_description
1 polymer ?
#
loop_
_entity_poly.entity_id
_entity_poly.type
_entity_poly.pdbx_seq_one_letter_code
_entity_poly.pdbx_strand_id
1 'polypeptide(L)'
;SLMSDYKLFKNKKEMDFFKSHSFQDERFASAEEKMKCFGAYPFTEFRYEPILKIDIGFDTEEIMADFEKHMPSDLQLASTAGYHIELGKRSGEITRKGVNKGTAIQEVMKFYNGSMEDTYGFGDSSNDLEMLQMCNVGIAMGNAFDEVKKISDYITDTIDNDGIAKAMEHFDLV
;
A
#
# COMPACT_ATOMS: atom_id res chain seq x y z
N SER A 1 -0.30 5.77 20.52
CA SER A 1 0.09 6.08 19.16
C SER A 1 0.61 4.83 18.50
N LEU A 2 -0.23 4.22 17.68
CA LEU A 2 0.06 2.96 16.96
C LEU A 2 1.21 3.10 15.93
N MET A 3 1.63 4.31 15.60
CA MET A 3 2.71 4.58 14.65
C MET A 3 4.11 4.57 15.25
N SER A 4 4.26 4.68 16.57
CA SER A 4 5.58 4.71 17.20
C SER A 4 6.29 3.37 17.23
N ASP A 5 5.55 2.26 17.09
CA ASP A 5 6.08 0.91 17.18
C ASP A 5 6.13 0.18 15.81
N TYR A 6 5.82 0.88 14.71
CA TYR A 6 5.90 0.29 13.38
C TYR A 6 7.36 0.13 12.96
N LYS A 7 7.78 -1.11 12.76
CA LYS A 7 9.11 -1.46 12.29
C LYS A 7 9.02 -2.21 10.97
N LEU A 8 9.85 -1.80 10.02
CA LEU A 8 9.97 -2.43 8.71
C LEU A 8 11.34 -3.14 8.63
N PHE A 9 11.33 -4.46 8.69
CA PHE A 9 12.57 -5.24 8.61
C PHE A 9 12.90 -5.57 7.14
N LYS A 10 14.11 -5.21 6.72
CA LYS A 10 14.59 -5.38 5.34
C LYS A 10 15.81 -6.30 5.30
N ASN A 11 15.89 -7.14 4.27
CA ASN A 11 17.08 -7.91 4.01
C ASN A 11 18.25 -7.02 3.53
N LYS A 12 19.46 -7.56 3.48
CA LYS A 12 20.66 -6.80 3.12
C LYS A 12 20.54 -6.15 1.72
N LYS A 13 20.02 -6.88 0.74
CA LYS A 13 19.88 -6.40 -0.64
C LYS A 13 18.91 -5.23 -0.74
N GLU A 14 17.79 -5.32 -0.04
CA GLU A 14 16.82 -4.21 0.06
C GLU A 14 17.38 -3.03 0.82
N MET A 15 18.16 -3.26 1.88
CA MET A 15 18.83 -2.20 2.63
C MET A 15 19.84 -1.46 1.76
N ASP A 16 20.66 -2.18 1.00
CA ASP A 16 21.65 -1.60 0.10
C ASP A 16 20.98 -0.83 -1.06
N PHE A 17 19.87 -1.36 -1.60
CA PHE A 17 19.06 -0.67 -2.60
C PHE A 17 18.44 0.62 -2.03
N PHE A 18 17.84 0.56 -0.85
CA PHE A 18 17.27 1.73 -0.19
C PHE A 18 18.33 2.81 0.07
N LYS A 19 19.52 2.40 0.48
CA LYS A 19 20.67 3.30 0.65
C LYS A 19 21.13 3.94 -0.66
N SER A 20 21.13 3.23 -1.77
CA SER A 20 21.64 3.71 -3.05
C SER A 20 20.65 4.59 -3.83
N HIS A 21 19.33 4.43 -3.64
CA HIS A 21 18.28 5.08 -4.45
C HIS A 21 17.48 6.14 -3.68
N SER A 22 17.59 6.17 -2.35
CA SER A 22 16.81 7.11 -1.52
C SER A 22 17.52 8.43 -1.22
N PHE A 23 18.60 8.75 -1.92
CA PHE A 23 19.64 9.67 -1.48
C PHE A 23 19.47 11.13 -1.77
N GLN A 24 18.47 11.55 -2.54
CA GLN A 24 18.35 12.98 -2.92
C GLN A 24 17.33 13.74 -2.05
N ASP A 25 17.02 13.23 -0.88
CA ASP A 25 16.13 13.90 0.04
C ASP A 25 16.93 14.73 1.04
N GLU A 26 17.06 15.99 0.76
CA GLU A 26 17.84 16.98 1.56
C GLU A 26 17.37 17.13 3.01
N ARG A 27 16.20 16.55 3.36
CA ARG A 27 15.66 16.58 4.72
C ARG A 27 16.42 15.69 5.70
N PHE A 28 17.24 14.75 5.20
CA PHE A 28 17.98 13.78 6.01
C PHE A 28 19.48 13.91 5.77
N ALA A 29 20.24 13.96 6.87
CA ALA A 29 21.70 14.06 6.81
C ALA A 29 22.38 12.76 6.34
N SER A 30 21.69 11.62 6.44
CA SER A 30 22.19 10.31 6.01
C SER A 30 21.08 9.34 5.65
N ALA A 31 21.44 8.27 4.92
CA ALA A 31 20.51 7.18 4.63
C ALA A 31 20.05 6.44 5.88
N GLU A 32 20.93 6.29 6.85
CA GLU A 32 20.61 5.67 8.12
C GLU A 32 19.58 6.48 8.90
N GLU A 33 19.70 7.80 8.91
CA GLU A 33 18.72 8.68 9.54
C GLU A 33 17.36 8.59 8.86
N LYS A 34 17.34 8.64 7.52
CA LYS A 34 16.11 8.45 6.73
C LYS A 34 15.47 7.11 7.02
N MET A 35 16.24 6.04 7.04
CA MET A 35 15.74 4.69 7.33
C MET A 35 15.12 4.59 8.72
N LYS A 36 15.77 5.15 9.73
CA LYS A 36 15.23 5.19 11.11
C LYS A 36 13.95 5.99 11.19
N CYS A 37 13.87 7.12 10.48
CA CYS A 37 12.65 7.94 10.42
C CYS A 37 11.47 7.17 9.84
N PHE A 38 11.70 6.32 8.83
CA PHE A 38 10.69 5.42 8.25
C PHE A 38 10.54 4.09 8.99
N GLY A 39 11.18 3.93 10.15
CA GLY A 39 11.11 2.69 10.93
C GLY A 39 11.74 1.48 10.22
N ALA A 40 12.68 1.69 9.29
CA ALA A 40 13.33 0.62 8.54
C ALA A 40 14.57 0.09 9.29
N TYR A 41 14.57 -1.21 9.58
CA TYR A 41 15.62 -1.91 10.33
C TYR A 41 16.18 -3.08 9.52
N PRO A 42 17.48 -3.45 9.71
CA PRO A 42 18.02 -4.69 9.15
C PRO A 42 17.26 -5.90 9.67
N PHE A 43 17.02 -6.89 8.80
CA PHE A 43 16.34 -8.14 9.20
C PHE A 43 17.08 -8.87 10.34
N THR A 44 18.37 -8.65 10.49
CA THR A 44 19.18 -9.18 11.61
C THR A 44 18.77 -8.65 12.98
N GLU A 45 18.02 -7.55 13.03
CA GLU A 45 17.47 -6.97 14.27
C GLU A 45 16.09 -7.50 14.62
N PHE A 46 15.46 -8.31 13.74
CA PHE A 46 14.17 -8.94 14.02
C PHE A 46 14.22 -9.87 15.25
N ARG A 47 13.28 -9.72 16.16
CA ARG A 47 13.20 -10.45 17.43
C ARG A 47 11.84 -11.12 17.63
N TYR A 48 11.30 -11.70 16.56
CA TYR A 48 10.01 -12.41 16.60
C TYR A 48 8.82 -11.51 17.00
N GLU A 49 8.87 -10.24 16.63
CA GLU A 49 7.72 -9.34 16.74
C GLU A 49 6.58 -9.84 15.86
N PRO A 50 5.31 -9.57 16.22
CA PRO A 50 4.20 -9.88 15.34
C PRO A 50 4.37 -9.23 13.96
N ILE A 51 4.31 -10.03 12.90
CA ILE A 51 4.39 -9.55 11.53
C ILE A 51 2.98 -9.23 11.04
N LEU A 52 2.77 -7.98 10.64
CA LEU A 52 1.49 -7.52 10.09
C LEU A 52 1.43 -7.72 8.58
N LYS A 53 2.57 -7.53 7.90
CA LYS A 53 2.69 -7.59 6.45
C LYS A 53 4.11 -7.98 6.05
N ILE A 54 4.25 -8.70 4.93
CA ILE A 54 5.54 -9.02 4.31
C ILE A 54 5.52 -8.48 2.89
N ASP A 55 6.47 -7.60 2.56
CA ASP A 55 6.72 -7.20 1.18
C ASP A 55 7.71 -8.18 0.54
N ILE A 56 7.39 -8.67 -0.65
CA ILE A 56 8.18 -9.66 -1.36
C ILE A 56 8.37 -9.27 -2.82
N GLY A 57 9.57 -9.50 -3.35
CA GLY A 57 9.88 -9.32 -4.76
C GLY A 57 10.13 -10.65 -5.44
N PHE A 58 9.71 -10.78 -6.69
CA PHE A 58 9.89 -11.93 -7.55
C PHE A 58 10.62 -11.52 -8.83
N ASP A 59 11.51 -12.37 -9.31
CA ASP A 59 12.25 -12.09 -10.55
C ASP A 59 11.36 -12.25 -11.80
N THR A 60 10.31 -13.09 -11.76
CA THR A 60 9.35 -13.27 -12.85
C THR A 60 7.93 -13.49 -12.31
N GLU A 61 6.95 -13.35 -13.20
CA GLU A 61 5.54 -13.61 -12.90
C GLU A 61 5.28 -15.09 -12.64
N GLU A 62 6.00 -16.00 -13.33
CA GLU A 62 5.86 -17.43 -13.14
C GLU A 62 6.31 -17.86 -11.73
N ILE A 63 7.40 -17.27 -11.23
CA ILE A 63 7.88 -17.53 -9.87
C ILE A 63 6.87 -17.02 -8.85
N MET A 64 6.27 -15.85 -9.07
CA MET A 64 5.23 -15.31 -8.22
C MET A 64 4.00 -16.22 -8.19
N ALA A 65 3.51 -16.67 -9.35
CA ALA A 65 2.37 -17.55 -9.47
C ALA A 65 2.62 -18.93 -8.83
N ASP A 66 3.85 -19.47 -8.95
CA ASP A 66 4.23 -20.72 -8.30
C ASP A 66 4.30 -20.56 -6.78
N PHE A 67 4.85 -19.45 -6.29
CA PHE A 67 4.87 -19.13 -4.87
C PHE A 67 3.45 -19.06 -4.28
N GLU A 68 2.52 -18.38 -4.97
CA GLU A 68 1.14 -18.22 -4.53
C GLU A 68 0.42 -19.57 -4.37
N LYS A 69 0.67 -20.54 -5.27
CA LYS A 69 0.10 -21.91 -5.18
C LYS A 69 0.53 -22.67 -3.93
N HIS A 70 1.72 -22.36 -3.41
CA HIS A 70 2.30 -23.07 -2.25
C HIS A 70 2.14 -22.29 -0.94
N MET A 71 1.50 -21.13 -0.99
CA MET A 71 1.29 -20.28 0.17
C MET A 71 0.26 -20.90 1.14
N PRO A 72 0.42 -20.72 2.46
CA PRO A 72 -0.60 -21.10 3.44
C PRO A 72 -1.98 -20.51 3.10
N SER A 73 -3.03 -21.30 3.30
CA SER A 73 -4.41 -20.92 2.90
C SER A 73 -5.01 -19.76 3.69
N ASP A 74 -4.43 -19.42 4.82
CA ASP A 74 -4.80 -18.28 5.68
C ASP A 74 -4.08 -16.98 5.33
N LEU A 75 -3.17 -17.04 4.35
CA LEU A 75 -2.49 -15.88 3.79
C LEU A 75 -3.00 -15.55 2.39
N GLN A 76 -2.77 -14.33 1.98
CA GLN A 76 -3.05 -13.84 0.62
C GLN A 76 -1.86 -13.02 0.12
N LEU A 77 -1.64 -13.07 -1.19
CA LEU A 77 -0.67 -12.25 -1.90
C LEU A 77 -1.43 -11.22 -2.72
N ALA A 78 -1.26 -9.94 -2.39
CA ALA A 78 -1.73 -8.85 -3.22
C ALA A 78 -0.58 -8.36 -4.11
N SER A 79 -0.75 -8.43 -5.43
CA SER A 79 0.23 -7.88 -6.38
C SER A 79 0.28 -6.36 -6.22
N THR A 80 1.47 -5.81 -6.07
CA THR A 80 1.69 -4.36 -6.08
C THR A 80 2.27 -3.98 -7.44
N ALA A 81 1.47 -3.30 -8.25
CA ALA A 81 1.95 -2.72 -9.49
C ALA A 81 2.79 -1.48 -9.15
N GLY A 82 4.07 -1.48 -9.50
CA GLY A 82 4.80 -0.23 -9.47
C GLY A 82 6.30 -0.29 -9.15
N TYR A 83 6.79 -1.25 -8.40
CA TYR A 83 8.24 -1.33 -8.17
C TYR A 83 8.89 -2.29 -9.16
N HIS A 84 9.59 -1.74 -10.18
CA HIS A 84 10.45 -2.48 -11.13
C HIS A 84 9.76 -3.25 -12.27
N ILE A 85 8.56 -2.86 -12.70
CA ILE A 85 7.95 -3.38 -13.94
C ILE A 85 8.90 -3.23 -15.14
N GLU A 86 9.65 -2.14 -15.19
CA GLU A 86 10.66 -1.88 -16.24
C GLU A 86 11.77 -2.95 -16.31
N LEU A 87 11.96 -3.71 -15.23
CA LEU A 87 12.94 -4.79 -15.14
C LEU A 87 12.31 -6.19 -15.23
N GLY A 88 11.02 -6.30 -15.58
CA GLY A 88 10.29 -7.56 -15.62
C GLY A 88 10.04 -8.19 -14.24
N LYS A 89 10.36 -7.48 -13.16
CA LYS A 89 10.17 -7.95 -11.79
C LYS A 89 8.74 -7.72 -11.32
N ARG A 90 8.28 -8.58 -10.44
CA ARG A 90 7.00 -8.47 -9.77
C ARG A 90 7.21 -8.26 -8.27
N SER A 91 6.31 -7.55 -7.65
CA SER A 91 6.29 -7.40 -6.19
C SER A 91 4.88 -7.66 -5.67
N GLY A 92 4.80 -8.03 -4.42
CA GLY A 92 3.52 -8.26 -3.75
C GLY A 92 3.64 -8.10 -2.25
N GLU A 93 2.49 -7.96 -1.64
CA GLU A 93 2.31 -7.87 -0.21
C GLU A 93 1.60 -9.12 0.30
N ILE A 94 2.21 -9.82 1.25
CA ILE A 94 1.58 -10.95 1.93
C ILE A 94 0.94 -10.44 3.20
N THR A 95 -0.36 -10.67 3.33
CA THR A 95 -1.15 -10.37 4.52
C THR A 95 -1.98 -11.58 4.92
N ARG A 96 -2.63 -11.52 6.08
CA ARG A 96 -3.66 -12.49 6.42
C ARG A 96 -4.83 -12.37 5.45
N LYS A 97 -5.40 -13.49 5.08
CA LYS A 97 -6.57 -13.53 4.21
C LYS A 97 -7.73 -12.75 4.82
N GLY A 98 -8.35 -11.89 4.00
CA GLY A 98 -9.41 -11.00 4.44
C GLY A 98 -8.94 -9.72 5.15
N VAL A 99 -7.63 -9.49 5.26
CA VAL A 99 -7.08 -8.23 5.74
C VAL A 99 -6.65 -7.39 4.55
N ASN A 100 -7.43 -6.37 4.23
CA ASN A 100 -7.17 -5.42 3.15
C ASN A 100 -7.64 -4.01 3.57
N LYS A 101 -7.44 -3.02 2.71
CA LYS A 101 -7.83 -1.63 3.02
C LYS A 101 -9.33 -1.48 3.24
N GLY A 102 -10.16 -2.21 2.50
CA GLY A 102 -11.62 -2.16 2.64
C GLY A 102 -12.08 -2.72 4.00
N THR A 103 -11.62 -3.92 4.38
CA THR A 103 -11.95 -4.49 5.69
C THR A 103 -11.43 -3.63 6.85
N ALA A 104 -10.28 -2.97 6.67
CA ALA A 104 -9.75 -2.04 7.67
C ALA A 104 -10.68 -0.84 7.89
N ILE A 105 -11.25 -0.27 6.82
CA ILE A 105 -12.23 0.82 6.92
C ILE A 105 -13.48 0.35 7.68
N GLN A 106 -14.00 -0.84 7.40
CA GLN A 106 -15.14 -1.37 8.15
C GLN A 106 -14.86 -1.46 9.65
N GLU A 107 -13.67 -1.92 10.04
CA GLU A 107 -13.30 -1.99 11.46
C GLU A 107 -13.17 -0.60 12.09
N VAL A 108 -12.62 0.37 11.35
CA VAL A 108 -12.56 1.77 11.81
C VAL A 108 -13.96 2.36 11.98
N MET A 109 -14.85 2.16 11.02
CA MET A 109 -16.24 2.64 11.10
C MET A 109 -16.98 2.01 12.27
N LYS A 110 -16.82 0.70 12.52
CA LYS A 110 -17.36 0.05 13.73
C LYS A 110 -16.83 0.66 15.02
N PHE A 111 -15.52 0.91 15.07
CA PHE A 111 -14.88 1.49 16.26
C PHE A 111 -15.43 2.88 16.60
N TYR A 112 -15.71 3.70 15.59
CA TYR A 112 -16.26 5.04 15.77
C TYR A 112 -17.79 5.09 15.76
N ASN A 113 -18.50 3.94 15.68
CA ASN A 113 -19.95 3.85 15.49
C ASN A 113 -20.44 4.66 14.27
N GLY A 114 -19.63 4.74 13.22
CA GLY A 114 -19.97 5.40 11.97
C GLY A 114 -20.69 4.48 10.99
N SER A 115 -21.24 5.07 9.93
CA SER A 115 -21.86 4.33 8.83
C SER A 115 -20.91 4.18 7.64
N MET A 116 -20.97 3.05 6.95
CA MET A 116 -20.28 2.89 5.67
C MET A 116 -20.82 3.87 4.62
N GLU A 117 -22.04 4.37 4.78
CA GLU A 117 -22.64 5.40 3.91
C GLU A 117 -21.90 6.75 3.98
N ASP A 118 -21.12 6.97 5.05
CA ASP A 118 -20.31 8.20 5.23
C ASP A 118 -18.86 8.07 4.73
N THR A 119 -18.55 7.00 3.99
CA THR A 119 -17.18 6.70 3.58
C THR A 119 -16.88 7.09 2.13
N TYR A 120 -15.73 7.73 1.93
CA TYR A 120 -15.17 8.07 0.63
C TYR A 120 -13.78 7.46 0.53
N GLY A 121 -13.56 6.61 -0.48
CA GLY A 121 -12.27 5.96 -0.73
C GLY A 121 -11.55 6.59 -1.91
N PHE A 122 -10.27 6.95 -1.74
CA PHE A 122 -9.42 7.43 -2.83
C PHE A 122 -8.37 6.38 -3.16
N GLY A 123 -8.21 6.04 -4.45
CA GLY A 123 -7.26 5.03 -4.86
C GLY A 123 -6.69 5.25 -6.26
N ASP A 124 -5.54 4.65 -6.53
CA ASP A 124 -4.86 4.74 -7.83
C ASP A 124 -4.32 3.40 -8.34
N SER A 125 -4.22 2.38 -7.49
CA SER A 125 -3.58 1.11 -7.81
C SER A 125 -4.41 -0.12 -7.39
N SER A 126 -3.97 -1.31 -7.83
CA SER A 126 -4.72 -2.57 -7.65
C SER A 126 -5.01 -2.92 -6.19
N ASN A 127 -4.16 -2.49 -5.24
CA ASN A 127 -4.38 -2.73 -3.81
C ASN A 127 -5.46 -1.84 -3.19
N ASP A 128 -6.06 -0.92 -3.97
CA ASP A 128 -7.16 -0.05 -3.56
C ASP A 128 -8.53 -0.57 -4.02
N LEU A 129 -8.57 -1.59 -4.89
CA LEU A 129 -9.81 -2.07 -5.51
C LEU A 129 -10.89 -2.43 -4.49
N GLU A 130 -10.53 -3.25 -3.47
CA GLU A 130 -11.48 -3.64 -2.44
C GLU A 130 -11.95 -2.44 -1.59
N MET A 131 -11.06 -1.49 -1.33
CA MET A 131 -11.41 -0.27 -0.59
C MET A 131 -12.43 0.57 -1.37
N LEU A 132 -12.18 0.80 -2.65
CA LEU A 132 -13.05 1.59 -3.51
C LEU A 132 -14.44 0.95 -3.65
N GLN A 133 -14.50 -0.37 -3.76
CA GLN A 133 -15.77 -1.11 -3.84
C GLN A 133 -16.54 -1.17 -2.51
N MET A 134 -15.86 -1.03 -1.38
CA MET A 134 -16.48 -1.13 -0.05
C MET A 134 -16.92 0.21 0.51
N CYS A 135 -16.28 1.32 0.12
CA CYS A 135 -16.73 2.65 0.47
C CYS A 135 -18.05 3.00 -0.21
N ASN A 136 -18.82 3.91 0.38
CA ASN A 136 -20.03 4.43 -0.24
C ASN A 136 -19.75 5.11 -1.57
N VAL A 137 -18.61 5.85 -1.64
CA VAL A 137 -18.14 6.46 -2.88
C VAL A 137 -16.68 6.08 -3.08
N GLY A 138 -16.41 5.32 -4.13
CA GLY A 138 -15.07 4.99 -4.59
C GLY A 138 -14.57 6.00 -5.62
N ILE A 139 -13.46 6.68 -5.35
CA ILE A 139 -12.90 7.74 -6.16
C ILE A 139 -11.54 7.32 -6.72
N ALA A 140 -11.43 7.18 -8.03
CA ALA A 140 -10.15 6.95 -8.69
C ALA A 140 -9.43 8.26 -8.93
N MET A 141 -8.12 8.27 -8.68
CA MET A 141 -7.24 9.37 -9.10
C MET A 141 -7.12 9.42 -10.63
N GLY A 142 -6.93 10.60 -11.20
CA GLY A 142 -6.76 10.77 -12.64
C GLY A 142 -5.56 10.00 -13.23
N ASN A 143 -4.52 9.78 -12.43
CA ASN A 143 -3.37 8.94 -12.75
C ASN A 143 -3.53 7.45 -12.39
N ALA A 144 -4.70 7.02 -11.93
CA ALA A 144 -4.98 5.63 -11.57
C ALA A 144 -4.93 4.69 -12.78
N PHE A 145 -4.67 3.40 -12.52
CA PHE A 145 -4.76 2.36 -13.55
C PHE A 145 -6.19 2.22 -14.09
N ASP A 146 -6.31 1.77 -15.34
CA ASP A 146 -7.61 1.64 -16.01
C ASP A 146 -8.57 0.71 -15.26
N GLU A 147 -8.08 -0.35 -14.64
CA GLU A 147 -8.88 -1.27 -13.84
C GLU A 147 -9.49 -0.58 -12.62
N VAL A 148 -8.76 0.33 -11.97
CA VAL A 148 -9.22 1.12 -10.83
C VAL A 148 -10.29 2.12 -11.27
N LYS A 149 -10.05 2.82 -12.37
CA LYS A 149 -11.03 3.77 -12.96
C LYS A 149 -12.34 3.10 -13.35
N LYS A 150 -12.27 1.85 -13.83
CA LYS A 150 -13.47 1.10 -14.27
C LYS A 150 -14.44 0.74 -13.15
N ILE A 151 -13.92 0.56 -11.92
CA ILE A 151 -14.76 0.12 -10.78
C ILE A 151 -15.14 1.27 -9.86
N SER A 152 -14.61 2.47 -10.10
CA SER A 152 -14.83 3.65 -9.26
C SER A 152 -16.11 4.37 -9.67
N ASP A 153 -16.78 4.99 -8.68
CA ASP A 153 -17.97 5.79 -8.88
C ASP A 153 -17.65 7.16 -9.50
N TYR A 154 -16.46 7.68 -9.20
CA TYR A 154 -15.99 8.97 -9.70
C TYR A 154 -14.50 8.91 -10.03
N ILE A 155 -14.12 9.63 -11.09
CA ILE A 155 -12.71 9.82 -11.47
C ILE A 155 -12.38 11.29 -11.28
N THR A 156 -11.48 11.58 -10.35
CA THR A 156 -11.00 12.95 -10.14
C THR A 156 -9.78 13.27 -11.01
N ASP A 157 -9.19 14.45 -10.79
CA ASP A 157 -7.97 14.86 -11.48
C ASP A 157 -6.73 14.12 -10.93
N THR A 158 -5.57 14.33 -11.54
CA THR A 158 -4.31 13.75 -11.12
C THR A 158 -3.83 14.34 -9.80
N ILE A 159 -2.88 13.67 -9.15
CA ILE A 159 -2.26 14.18 -7.93
C ILE A 159 -1.58 15.53 -8.14
N ASP A 160 -0.97 15.75 -9.32
CA ASP A 160 -0.28 17.01 -9.67
C ASP A 160 -1.26 18.17 -9.94
N ASN A 161 -2.54 17.85 -10.12
CA ASN A 161 -3.61 18.80 -10.38
C ASN A 161 -4.62 18.85 -9.23
N ASP A 162 -4.19 18.62 -8.00
CA ASP A 162 -5.01 18.71 -6.79
C ASP A 162 -6.28 17.81 -6.82
N GLY A 163 -6.17 16.60 -7.41
CA GLY A 163 -7.30 15.70 -7.60
C GLY A 163 -8.11 15.41 -6.34
N ILE A 164 -7.44 15.18 -5.19
CA ILE A 164 -8.13 14.94 -3.92
C ILE A 164 -8.96 16.14 -3.50
N ALA A 165 -8.39 17.37 -3.52
CA ALA A 165 -9.10 18.59 -3.15
C ALA A 165 -10.32 18.82 -4.04
N LYS A 166 -10.17 18.66 -5.36
CA LYS A 166 -11.28 18.79 -6.32
C LYS A 166 -12.41 17.78 -6.08
N ALA A 167 -12.08 16.55 -5.73
CA ALA A 167 -13.10 15.58 -5.40
C ALA A 167 -13.79 15.91 -4.06
N MET A 168 -13.06 16.37 -3.05
CA MET A 168 -13.65 16.82 -1.79
C MET A 168 -14.62 18.01 -2.00
N GLU A 169 -14.25 18.97 -2.85
CA GLU A 169 -15.14 20.07 -3.26
C GLU A 169 -16.37 19.56 -4.04
N HIS A 170 -16.17 18.61 -4.97
CA HIS A 170 -17.25 18.03 -5.77
C HIS A 170 -18.34 17.34 -4.92
N PHE A 171 -17.93 16.70 -3.83
CA PHE A 171 -18.85 16.00 -2.91
C PHE A 171 -19.22 16.84 -1.66
N ASP A 172 -18.94 18.13 -1.65
CA ASP A 172 -19.25 19.06 -0.55
C ASP A 172 -18.68 18.58 0.82
N LEU A 173 -17.47 18.01 0.80
CA LEU A 173 -16.78 17.53 2.00
C LEU A 173 -15.94 18.62 2.69
N VAL A 174 -15.70 19.72 2.03
CA VAL A 174 -14.94 20.91 2.48
C VAL A 174 -15.60 22.19 2.00
#